data_7c68aa55d0649819adc45c6512317d5c
#
_entry.id   7c68aa55d0649819adc45c6512317d5c
#
_cell.length_a   1.000
_cell.length_b   1.000
_cell.length_c   1.000
_cell.angle_alpha   90.00
_cell.angle_beta   90.00
_cell.angle_gamma   90.00
#
_symmetry.space_group_name_H-M   'P 1'
#
loop_
_entity.id
_entity.type
_entity.pdbx_description
1 polymer ?
#
loop_
_entity_poly.entity_id
_entity_poly.type
_entity_poly.pdbx_seq_one_letter_code
_entity_poly.pdbx_strand_id
1 'polypeptide(L)'
;ILLFLIFIFGTNIVPLKYLILLLVFFVLYDIGLFFLLFKKNKKKNIIGYVLGGLIIVLMGVLFYYLSITMGFFKGFGNNKYKEENYLILVLEESEFDSIDDLTNIGYTTNELSNIDKALEKLNSETDIENIKYDNSSLMFEDLINKNVDSVMIEESSMSLIYEQNEEYSGMFKTIHTINIKTEIEIKSEVDVTNSPFSIYISGIDSYGSIATVSRSDVNMIATINPNTKQVLLVSVPRDYYVQLRGTTGYKDKLTHAGVYGVETSMGTLEDLLDTEINYYARVNFTSLEKIVDALGGVDVYSKYSFTSSQATGATYYFSKGYNHMNGQQALSFSRERKALPGGDRSRGENQQAVIDGIIRKATSPAIITGYVKILNSLKDTFQTNMTDTDIQKLIKMQLDDMASWNITSYSLDGSDGNDYTYSYPSEKLYVMIPDEESVTEAKQMIDKVYAGEKLESSYDKEASDVNDPVHVEPKPEPEPEPEPEPEEPEIVGEIPVITFDNSTLIMTKGQVIDLLSGVVATDKEDGNLIPTITLENVPFTDTSILLEGTHTIVYTVTDKDNNTVTKTRTIIVKLDLNNDGIPDDDSSEFPNNPPDKEEFPDNSGEYENPVEPEFPPPVKE
;
A
#
# COMPACT_ATOMS: atom_id res chain seq x y z
N ILE A 1 18.89 37.86 -5.06
CA ILE A 1 19.07 37.01 -6.26
C ILE A 1 20.34 36.17 -6.12
N LEU A 2 21.55 36.79 -5.95
CA LEU A 2 22.79 36.03 -5.89
C LEU A 2 22.81 34.94 -4.82
N LEU A 3 22.37 35.24 -3.57
CA LEU A 3 22.27 34.25 -2.48
C LEU A 3 21.31 33.11 -2.83
N PHE A 4 20.21 33.41 -3.50
CA PHE A 4 19.24 32.43 -3.95
C PHE A 4 19.82 31.51 -5.04
N LEU A 5 20.56 32.06 -6.02
CA LEU A 5 21.23 31.28 -7.03
C LEU A 5 22.32 30.37 -6.44
N ILE A 6 23.12 30.87 -5.48
CA ILE A 6 24.11 30.07 -4.75
C ILE A 6 23.43 28.92 -4.00
N PHE A 7 22.30 29.20 -3.36
CA PHE A 7 21.53 28.17 -2.65
C PHE A 7 21.01 27.09 -3.60
N ILE A 8 20.35 27.46 -4.73
CA ILE A 8 19.85 26.49 -5.72
C ILE A 8 21.00 25.67 -6.30
N PHE A 9 22.12 26.32 -6.65
CA PHE A 9 23.29 25.62 -7.17
C PHE A 9 23.83 24.59 -6.18
N GLY A 10 23.82 24.94 -4.88
CA GLY A 10 24.25 24.05 -3.80
C GLY A 10 23.34 22.84 -3.57
N THR A 11 22.06 22.87 -3.99
CA THR A 11 21.13 21.73 -3.84
C THR A 11 21.41 20.59 -4.82
N ASN A 12 22.08 20.86 -5.94
CA ASN A 12 22.39 19.92 -7.03
C ASN A 12 21.17 19.14 -7.62
N ILE A 13 19.94 19.59 -7.35
CA ILE A 13 18.70 18.94 -7.81
C ILE A 13 18.29 19.46 -9.19
N VAL A 14 18.50 20.77 -9.44
CA VAL A 14 18.07 21.42 -10.67
C VAL A 14 19.11 21.21 -11.78
N PRO A 15 18.73 20.74 -12.98
CA PRO A 15 19.64 20.61 -14.11
C PRO A 15 20.32 21.93 -14.50
N LEU A 16 21.56 21.85 -14.91
CA LEU A 16 22.40 23.04 -15.22
C LEU A 16 21.77 23.96 -16.27
N LYS A 17 21.09 23.42 -17.26
CA LYS A 17 20.40 24.20 -18.31
C LYS A 17 19.33 25.13 -17.74
N TYR A 18 18.56 24.69 -16.74
CA TYR A 18 17.56 25.54 -16.10
C TYR A 18 18.21 26.57 -15.16
N LEU A 19 19.34 26.22 -14.52
CA LEU A 19 20.11 27.18 -13.72
C LEU A 19 20.68 28.31 -14.59
N ILE A 20 21.20 27.98 -15.78
CA ILE A 20 21.68 28.97 -16.75
C ILE A 20 20.52 29.86 -17.24
N LEU A 21 19.38 29.25 -17.59
CA LEU A 21 18.19 29.99 -18.00
C LEU A 21 17.72 30.97 -16.91
N LEU A 22 17.69 30.48 -15.68
CA LEU A 22 17.30 31.27 -14.49
C LEU A 22 18.29 32.42 -14.23
N LEU A 23 19.59 32.16 -14.35
CA LEU A 23 20.64 33.18 -14.26
C LEU A 23 20.44 34.27 -15.31
N VAL A 24 20.28 33.89 -16.58
CA VAL A 24 20.06 34.84 -17.70
C VAL A 24 18.79 35.66 -17.45
N PHE A 25 17.71 35.02 -17.02
CA PHE A 25 16.46 35.68 -16.66
C PHE A 25 16.66 36.72 -15.57
N PHE A 26 17.35 36.41 -14.48
CA PHE A 26 17.60 37.34 -13.38
C PHE A 26 18.53 38.49 -13.82
N VAL A 27 19.55 38.23 -14.63
CA VAL A 27 20.42 39.29 -15.16
C VAL A 27 19.63 40.28 -16.03
N LEU A 28 18.82 39.79 -16.96
CA LEU A 28 17.97 40.63 -17.80
C LEU A 28 16.91 41.38 -16.98
N TYR A 29 16.34 40.74 -15.98
CA TYR A 29 15.42 41.35 -15.06
C TYR A 29 16.06 42.50 -14.26
N ASP A 30 17.24 42.29 -13.67
CA ASP A 30 17.97 43.29 -12.92
C ASP A 30 18.36 44.48 -13.79
N ILE A 31 18.78 44.26 -15.06
CA ILE A 31 19.01 45.30 -16.04
C ILE A 31 17.74 46.12 -16.29
N GLY A 32 16.62 45.45 -16.52
CA GLY A 32 15.30 46.07 -16.70
C GLY A 32 14.87 46.93 -15.50
N LEU A 33 15.06 46.38 -14.30
CA LEU A 33 14.76 47.05 -13.04
C LEU A 33 15.62 48.27 -12.81
N PHE A 34 16.94 48.17 -13.16
CA PHE A 34 17.86 49.29 -13.12
C PHE A 34 17.37 50.43 -14.00
N PHE A 35 16.98 50.20 -15.26
CA PHE A 35 16.46 51.24 -16.16
C PHE A 35 15.14 51.83 -15.69
N LEU A 36 14.29 51.11 -14.97
CA LEU A 36 13.05 51.60 -14.41
C LEU A 36 13.26 52.48 -13.18
N LEU A 37 14.18 52.10 -12.29
CA LEU A 37 14.42 52.80 -11.01
C LEU A 37 15.35 54.03 -11.15
N PHE A 38 16.32 54.00 -12.07
CA PHE A 38 17.27 55.10 -12.21
C PHE A 38 16.79 56.25 -13.12
N LYS A 39 15.67 56.11 -13.82
CA LYS A 39 15.04 57.23 -14.55
C LYS A 39 14.21 58.09 -13.61
N LYS A 40 14.41 59.46 -13.65
CA LYS A 40 13.65 60.45 -12.86
C LYS A 40 12.18 60.55 -13.30
N ASN A 41 11.46 59.45 -13.33
CA ASN A 41 10.04 59.42 -13.67
C ASN A 41 9.28 58.61 -12.62
N LYS A 42 8.45 59.33 -11.83
CA LYS A 42 7.69 58.74 -10.68
C LYS A 42 6.87 57.50 -11.09
N LYS A 43 6.21 57.53 -12.25
CA LYS A 43 5.42 56.36 -12.72
C LYS A 43 6.30 55.15 -13.00
N LYS A 44 7.46 55.31 -13.64
CA LYS A 44 8.40 54.23 -13.91
C LYS A 44 9.02 53.68 -12.65
N ASN A 45 9.32 54.51 -11.66
CA ASN A 45 9.85 54.08 -10.37
C ASN A 45 8.82 53.26 -9.61
N ILE A 46 7.52 53.61 -9.61
CA ILE A 46 6.46 52.85 -8.98
C ILE A 46 6.38 51.46 -9.62
N ILE A 47 6.42 51.38 -10.95
CA ILE A 47 6.40 50.07 -11.66
C ILE A 47 7.65 49.23 -11.26
N GLY A 48 8.85 49.88 -11.17
CA GLY A 48 10.06 49.22 -10.72
C GLY A 48 9.97 48.69 -9.29
N TYR A 49 9.37 49.42 -8.35
CA TYR A 49 9.15 48.91 -6.98
C TYR A 49 8.15 47.75 -6.93
N VAL A 50 7.07 47.82 -7.70
CA VAL A 50 6.08 46.74 -7.77
C VAL A 50 6.71 45.47 -8.35
N LEU A 51 7.45 45.58 -9.45
CA LEU A 51 8.16 44.44 -10.03
C LEU A 51 9.20 43.90 -9.05
N GLY A 52 10.01 44.76 -8.40
CA GLY A 52 10.95 44.35 -7.36
C GLY A 52 10.30 43.59 -6.21
N GLY A 53 9.11 44.03 -5.77
CA GLY A 53 8.31 43.32 -4.77
C GLY A 53 7.84 41.93 -5.26
N LEU A 54 7.33 41.85 -6.49
CA LEU A 54 6.87 40.59 -7.09
C LEU A 54 7.98 39.54 -7.20
N ILE A 55 9.20 39.93 -7.59
CA ILE A 55 10.31 38.99 -7.69
C ILE A 55 10.73 38.46 -6.31
N ILE A 56 10.68 39.30 -5.25
CA ILE A 56 10.98 38.87 -3.89
C ILE A 56 9.96 37.82 -3.42
N VAL A 57 8.67 38.03 -3.72
CA VAL A 57 7.61 37.04 -3.42
C VAL A 57 7.86 35.75 -4.20
N LEU A 58 8.15 35.83 -5.50
CA LEU A 58 8.45 34.68 -6.32
C LEU A 58 9.66 33.88 -5.78
N MET A 59 10.74 34.58 -5.40
CA MET A 59 11.91 33.95 -4.78
C MET A 59 11.55 33.29 -3.44
N GLY A 60 10.70 33.92 -2.64
CA GLY A 60 10.21 33.33 -1.39
C GLY A 60 9.43 32.03 -1.61
N VAL A 61 8.57 32.00 -2.62
CA VAL A 61 7.83 30.81 -3.02
C VAL A 61 8.78 29.72 -3.51
N LEU A 62 9.72 30.05 -4.39
CA LEU A 62 10.70 29.07 -4.88
C LEU A 62 11.60 28.55 -3.74
N PHE A 63 12.02 29.40 -2.82
CA PHE A 63 12.79 29.00 -1.63
C PHE A 63 12.00 28.05 -0.74
N TYR A 64 10.70 28.31 -0.55
CA TYR A 64 9.80 27.43 0.20
C TYR A 64 9.73 26.02 -0.44
N TYR A 65 9.52 25.94 -1.76
CA TYR A 65 9.50 24.65 -2.48
C TYR A 65 10.83 23.89 -2.37
N LEU A 66 11.96 24.59 -2.53
CA LEU A 66 13.29 23.98 -2.38
C LEU A 66 13.56 23.52 -0.94
N SER A 67 13.10 24.27 0.06
CA SER A 67 13.25 23.88 1.46
C SER A 67 12.48 22.61 1.78
N ILE A 68 11.27 22.43 1.25
CA ILE A 68 10.49 21.17 1.37
C ILE A 68 11.23 20.02 0.71
N THR A 69 11.77 20.24 -0.50
CA THR A 69 12.56 19.25 -1.24
C THR A 69 13.76 18.77 -0.44
N MET A 70 14.52 19.71 0.12
CA MET A 70 15.69 19.38 0.95
C MET A 70 15.30 18.68 2.25
N GLY A 71 14.16 19.06 2.84
CA GLY A 71 13.61 18.39 4.02
C GLY A 71 13.18 16.95 3.75
N PHE A 72 12.59 16.69 2.58
CA PHE A 72 12.24 15.36 2.14
C PHE A 72 13.47 14.44 2.06
N PHE A 73 14.50 14.86 1.34
CA PHE A 73 15.72 14.05 1.18
C PHE A 73 16.46 13.79 2.49
N LYS A 74 16.43 14.69 3.46
CA LYS A 74 17.06 14.47 4.78
C LYS A 74 16.39 13.38 5.62
N GLY A 75 15.19 12.95 5.28
CA GLY A 75 14.43 11.94 6.02
C GLY A 75 14.43 10.54 5.40
N PHE A 76 14.87 10.41 4.15
CA PHE A 76 14.73 9.17 3.38
C PHE A 76 15.63 8.02 3.87
N GLY A 77 16.81 8.31 4.37
CA GLY A 77 17.81 7.31 4.77
C GLY A 77 17.58 6.67 6.16
N ASN A 78 16.46 6.97 6.83
CA ASN A 78 16.27 6.53 8.23
C ASN A 78 15.70 5.12 8.39
N ASN A 79 15.20 4.47 7.33
CA ASN A 79 14.59 3.13 7.39
C ASN A 79 15.59 2.01 7.02
N LYS A 80 16.77 2.03 7.64
CA LYS A 80 17.83 1.00 7.42
C LYS A 80 17.72 -0.18 8.37
N TYR A 81 16.64 -0.32 9.09
CA TYR A 81 16.48 -1.38 10.07
C TYR A 81 15.30 -2.25 9.71
N LYS A 82 15.45 -3.56 9.90
CA LYS A 82 14.33 -4.49 10.01
C LYS A 82 13.95 -4.64 11.49
N GLU A 83 12.68 -4.76 11.76
CA GLU A 83 12.12 -4.99 13.09
C GLU A 83 11.52 -6.38 13.12
N GLU A 84 12.04 -7.22 14.01
CA GLU A 84 11.60 -8.60 14.25
C GLU A 84 10.97 -8.64 15.64
N ASN A 85 9.67 -8.92 15.70
CA ASN A 85 8.94 -9.08 16.94
C ASN A 85 8.88 -10.55 17.31
N TYR A 86 9.31 -10.88 18.52
CA TYR A 86 9.20 -12.20 19.12
C TYR A 86 8.09 -12.15 20.16
N LEU A 87 7.02 -12.91 19.91
CA LEU A 87 5.86 -12.99 20.78
C LEU A 87 6.08 -14.06 21.82
N ILE A 88 5.78 -13.75 23.08
CA ILE A 88 5.67 -14.75 24.15
C ILE A 88 4.20 -15.07 24.31
N LEU A 89 3.85 -16.29 23.91
CA LEU A 89 2.50 -16.80 23.86
C LEU A 89 2.25 -17.77 25.00
N VAL A 90 1.05 -17.65 25.57
CA VAL A 90 0.49 -18.61 26.51
C VAL A 90 -0.91 -19.02 26.04
N LEU A 91 -1.49 -20.06 26.60
CA LEU A 91 -2.89 -20.41 26.29
C LEU A 91 -3.82 -19.26 26.70
N GLU A 92 -4.84 -18.98 25.88
CA GLU A 92 -5.83 -17.93 26.16
C GLU A 92 -6.50 -18.12 27.54
N GLU A 93 -6.76 -19.38 27.92
CA GLU A 93 -7.36 -19.74 29.21
C GLU A 93 -6.40 -19.73 30.41
N SER A 94 -5.09 -19.47 30.20
CA SER A 94 -4.12 -19.49 31.27
C SER A 94 -4.23 -18.27 32.17
N GLU A 95 -3.83 -18.42 33.45
CA GLU A 95 -3.79 -17.34 34.44
C GLU A 95 -2.52 -16.49 34.33
N PHE A 96 -1.60 -16.81 33.39
CA PHE A 96 -0.36 -16.06 33.18
C PHE A 96 -0.67 -14.77 32.42
N ASP A 97 -0.29 -13.61 33.00
CA ASP A 97 -0.45 -12.30 32.41
C ASP A 97 0.89 -11.53 32.28
N SER A 98 1.95 -12.08 32.87
CA SER A 98 3.29 -11.50 32.84
C SER A 98 4.36 -12.57 32.62
N ILE A 99 5.53 -12.17 32.08
CA ILE A 99 6.70 -13.07 31.99
C ILE A 99 7.23 -13.50 33.35
N ASP A 100 6.94 -12.75 34.42
CA ASP A 100 7.33 -13.07 35.79
C ASP A 100 6.52 -14.25 36.37
N ASP A 101 5.39 -14.60 35.74
CA ASP A 101 4.55 -15.74 36.16
C ASP A 101 5.04 -17.08 35.57
N LEU A 102 5.99 -17.03 34.61
CA LEU A 102 6.43 -18.19 33.84
C LEU A 102 7.62 -18.88 34.52
N THR A 103 7.66 -20.20 34.42
CA THR A 103 8.80 -20.99 34.86
C THR A 103 9.65 -21.50 33.69
N ASN A 104 9.04 -21.72 32.53
CA ASN A 104 9.72 -22.21 31.34
C ASN A 104 9.10 -21.64 30.06
N ILE A 105 9.93 -21.62 28.98
CA ILE A 105 9.54 -21.14 27.66
C ILE A 105 10.11 -22.04 26.56
N GLY A 106 9.23 -22.53 25.68
CA GLY A 106 9.60 -23.27 24.49
C GLY A 106 10.03 -22.34 23.36
N TYR A 107 11.04 -22.75 22.57
CA TYR A 107 11.47 -22.03 21.37
C TYR A 107 12.06 -22.96 20.32
N THR A 108 12.09 -22.50 19.07
CA THR A 108 12.76 -23.16 17.94
C THR A 108 13.86 -22.28 17.38
N THR A 109 14.85 -22.88 16.70
CA THR A 109 15.92 -22.14 16.02
C THR A 109 15.97 -22.52 14.55
N ASN A 110 16.33 -21.57 13.68
CA ASN A 110 16.68 -21.82 12.29
C ASN A 110 17.87 -20.94 11.88
N GLU A 111 18.43 -21.16 10.69
CA GLU A 111 19.64 -20.49 10.22
C GLU A 111 19.46 -18.97 10.01
N LEU A 112 18.21 -18.51 9.82
CA LEU A 112 17.89 -17.13 9.49
C LEU A 112 17.31 -16.32 10.66
N SER A 113 16.97 -16.99 11.78
CA SER A 113 16.32 -16.37 12.94
C SER A 113 17.31 -15.62 13.84
N ASN A 114 16.89 -14.50 14.40
CA ASN A 114 17.58 -13.79 15.48
C ASN A 114 17.11 -14.24 16.89
N ILE A 115 16.56 -15.44 17.02
CA ILE A 115 15.99 -15.96 18.27
C ILE A 115 16.98 -15.92 19.44
N ASP A 116 18.28 -16.16 19.18
CA ASP A 116 19.32 -16.11 20.21
C ASP A 116 19.43 -14.71 20.85
N LYS A 117 19.29 -13.63 20.04
CA LYS A 117 19.27 -12.27 20.56
C LYS A 117 18.00 -11.98 21.36
N ALA A 118 16.86 -12.56 20.92
CA ALA A 118 15.60 -12.42 21.64
C ALA A 118 15.66 -13.14 23.01
N LEU A 119 16.24 -14.35 23.04
CA LEU A 119 16.48 -15.09 24.27
C LEU A 119 17.44 -14.36 25.21
N GLU A 120 18.53 -13.81 24.68
CA GLU A 120 19.48 -13.03 25.49
C GLU A 120 18.76 -11.83 26.14
N LYS A 121 17.91 -11.14 25.39
CA LYS A 121 17.14 -10.03 25.90
C LYS A 121 16.11 -10.49 26.95
N LEU A 122 15.35 -11.56 26.69
CA LEU A 122 14.41 -12.14 27.64
C LEU A 122 15.12 -12.53 28.95
N ASN A 123 16.25 -13.25 28.87
CA ASN A 123 17.01 -13.69 30.01
C ASN A 123 17.67 -12.54 30.81
N SER A 124 17.75 -11.34 30.22
CA SER A 124 18.12 -10.11 30.94
C SER A 124 16.97 -9.48 31.74
N GLU A 125 15.73 -9.81 31.40
CA GLU A 125 14.52 -9.29 32.03
C GLU A 125 13.99 -10.25 33.12
N THR A 126 14.17 -11.57 32.92
CA THR A 126 13.63 -12.60 33.83
C THR A 126 14.53 -13.87 33.83
N ASP A 127 14.38 -14.70 34.85
CA ASP A 127 15.11 -15.98 34.99
C ASP A 127 14.13 -17.14 34.65
N ILE A 128 14.01 -17.46 33.36
CA ILE A 128 13.10 -18.47 32.81
C ILE A 128 13.93 -19.61 32.20
N GLU A 129 13.52 -20.87 32.43
CA GLU A 129 14.11 -22.03 31.79
C GLU A 129 13.75 -22.06 30.28
N ASN A 130 14.78 -22.05 29.41
CA ASN A 130 14.63 -22.08 27.96
C ASN A 130 14.65 -23.52 27.45
N ILE A 131 13.53 -24.00 26.85
CA ILE A 131 13.39 -25.37 26.33
C ILE A 131 13.42 -25.32 24.80
N LYS A 132 14.45 -25.93 24.20
CA LYS A 132 14.60 -25.96 22.73
C LYS A 132 13.83 -27.11 22.11
N TYR A 133 13.06 -26.82 21.06
CA TYR A 133 12.34 -27.77 20.23
C TYR A 133 12.92 -27.90 18.83
N ASP A 134 12.79 -29.08 18.23
CA ASP A 134 13.24 -29.36 16.86
C ASP A 134 12.32 -28.70 15.80
N ASN A 135 11.05 -28.52 16.10
CA ASN A 135 10.08 -27.85 15.23
C ASN A 135 8.96 -27.19 16.03
N SER A 136 8.25 -26.26 15.37
CA SER A 136 7.17 -25.49 15.99
C SER A 136 5.94 -26.35 16.33
N SER A 137 5.64 -27.40 15.56
CA SER A 137 4.46 -28.25 15.83
C SER A 137 4.57 -28.95 17.18
N LEU A 138 5.74 -29.56 17.49
CA LEU A 138 5.99 -30.17 18.80
C LEU A 138 5.96 -29.14 19.93
N MET A 139 6.48 -27.94 19.68
CA MET A 139 6.49 -26.84 20.64
C MET A 139 5.05 -26.40 20.99
N PHE A 140 4.18 -26.22 19.99
CA PHE A 140 2.78 -25.86 20.22
C PHE A 140 1.97 -27.01 20.82
N GLU A 141 2.25 -28.26 20.45
CA GLU A 141 1.63 -29.43 21.07
C GLU A 141 1.91 -29.47 22.58
N ASP A 142 3.16 -29.21 23.00
CA ASP A 142 3.53 -29.16 24.42
C ASP A 142 2.91 -27.97 25.15
N LEU A 143 2.74 -26.81 24.50
CA LEU A 143 2.01 -25.69 25.08
C LEU A 143 0.53 -26.05 25.29
N ILE A 144 -0.12 -26.66 24.29
CA ILE A 144 -1.54 -27.08 24.38
C ILE A 144 -1.73 -28.13 25.47
N ASN A 145 -0.78 -29.07 25.61
CA ASN A 145 -0.79 -30.11 26.64
C ASN A 145 -0.33 -29.60 28.02
N LYS A 146 0.03 -28.32 28.16
CA LYS A 146 0.52 -27.67 29.39
C LYS A 146 1.83 -28.32 29.92
N ASN A 147 2.66 -28.86 29.02
CA ASN A 147 3.99 -29.37 29.36
C ASN A 147 5.01 -28.23 29.43
N VAL A 148 4.73 -27.10 28.79
CA VAL A 148 5.44 -25.82 28.92
C VAL A 148 4.44 -24.71 29.23
N ASP A 149 4.89 -23.69 29.97
CA ASP A 149 4.05 -22.54 30.37
C ASP A 149 3.80 -21.60 29.19
N SER A 150 4.81 -21.42 28.35
CA SER A 150 4.81 -20.46 27.25
C SER A 150 5.69 -20.89 26.10
N VAL A 151 5.51 -20.23 24.95
CA VAL A 151 6.41 -20.36 23.79
C VAL A 151 6.79 -19.00 23.25
N MET A 152 8.04 -18.90 22.75
CA MET A 152 8.52 -17.72 22.03
C MET A 152 8.61 -18.02 20.55
N ILE A 153 7.95 -17.19 19.75
CA ILE A 153 7.89 -17.32 18.30
C ILE A 153 7.98 -15.96 17.64
N GLU A 154 8.58 -15.90 16.48
CA GLU A 154 8.59 -14.71 15.64
C GLU A 154 7.19 -14.41 15.11
N GLU A 155 6.70 -13.16 15.22
CA GLU A 155 5.37 -12.71 14.81
C GLU A 155 5.07 -13.05 13.34
N SER A 156 6.06 -12.87 12.47
CA SER A 156 5.97 -13.21 11.05
C SER A 156 5.76 -14.71 10.80
N SER A 157 6.38 -15.57 11.59
CA SER A 157 6.22 -17.03 11.54
C SER A 157 4.87 -17.48 12.09
N MET A 158 4.31 -16.76 13.07
CA MET A 158 2.98 -17.08 13.63
C MET A 158 1.87 -17.00 12.59
N SER A 159 1.97 -16.07 11.63
CA SER A 159 1.02 -15.96 10.52
C SER A 159 1.00 -17.21 9.63
N LEU A 160 2.14 -17.89 9.46
CA LEU A 160 2.24 -19.15 8.71
C LEU A 160 1.59 -20.30 9.47
N ILE A 161 1.76 -20.32 10.79
CA ILE A 161 1.19 -21.36 11.66
C ILE A 161 -0.32 -21.27 11.69
N TYR A 162 -0.90 -20.08 11.80
CA TYR A 162 -2.36 -19.89 11.75
C TYR A 162 -2.96 -20.26 10.40
N GLU A 163 -2.25 -20.02 9.28
CA GLU A 163 -2.72 -20.40 7.95
C GLU A 163 -2.85 -21.91 7.78
N GLN A 164 -1.98 -22.68 8.46
CA GLN A 164 -1.96 -24.13 8.37
C GLN A 164 -2.81 -24.82 9.48
N ASN A 165 -3.08 -24.11 10.58
CA ASN A 165 -3.82 -24.64 11.72
C ASN A 165 -4.90 -23.64 12.14
N GLU A 166 -6.01 -23.60 11.38
CA GLU A 166 -7.13 -22.70 11.68
C GLU A 166 -7.68 -22.88 13.11
N GLU A 167 -7.56 -24.11 13.67
CA GLU A 167 -7.95 -24.43 15.03
C GLU A 167 -7.15 -23.67 16.10
N TYR A 168 -5.94 -23.20 15.79
CA TYR A 168 -5.14 -22.40 16.72
C TYR A 168 -5.63 -20.96 16.87
N SER A 169 -6.55 -20.54 16.02
CA SER A 169 -7.13 -19.19 16.08
C SER A 169 -7.85 -18.97 17.41
N GLY A 170 -7.40 -17.97 18.18
CA GLY A 170 -7.96 -17.65 19.49
C GLY A 170 -7.55 -18.60 20.63
N MET A 171 -6.65 -19.58 20.41
CA MET A 171 -6.14 -20.46 21.46
C MET A 171 -5.04 -19.82 22.30
N PHE A 172 -4.37 -18.81 21.78
CA PHE A 172 -3.19 -18.20 22.40
C PHE A 172 -3.36 -16.71 22.60
N LYS A 173 -2.87 -16.20 23.72
CA LYS A 173 -2.70 -14.76 24.00
C LYS A 173 -1.21 -14.40 24.07
N THR A 174 -0.88 -13.20 23.61
CA THR A 174 0.48 -12.62 23.76
C THR A 174 0.55 -11.89 25.08
N ILE A 175 1.46 -12.29 25.96
CA ILE A 175 1.67 -11.62 27.26
C ILE A 175 2.89 -10.68 27.24
N HIS A 176 3.83 -10.88 26.31
CA HIS A 176 4.99 -10.03 26.16
C HIS A 176 5.49 -10.05 24.71
N THR A 177 6.18 -8.98 24.29
CA THR A 177 6.79 -8.89 22.95
C THR A 177 8.20 -8.35 23.05
N ILE A 178 9.15 -9.10 22.51
CA ILE A 178 10.55 -8.69 22.41
C ILE A 178 10.82 -8.19 21.01
N ASN A 179 11.15 -6.90 20.88
CA ASN A 179 11.52 -6.30 19.61
C ASN A 179 13.03 -6.33 19.41
N ILE A 180 13.50 -6.91 18.30
CA ILE A 180 14.88 -6.93 17.84
C ILE A 180 15.00 -6.07 16.60
N LYS A 181 15.90 -5.07 16.64
CA LYS A 181 16.23 -4.22 15.51
C LYS A 181 17.57 -4.60 14.95
N THR A 182 17.59 -4.94 13.66
CA THR A 182 18.83 -5.32 12.96
C THR A 182 19.03 -4.37 11.78
N GLU A 183 20.24 -3.86 11.60
CA GLU A 183 20.57 -3.00 10.45
C GLU A 183 20.61 -3.84 9.16
N ILE A 184 19.99 -3.30 8.10
CA ILE A 184 19.99 -3.88 6.76
C ILE A 184 21.29 -3.45 6.07
N GLU A 185 22.18 -4.38 5.81
CA GLU A 185 23.52 -4.12 5.26
C GLU A 185 23.61 -4.34 3.74
N ILE A 186 22.62 -3.87 2.97
CA ILE A 186 22.68 -3.90 1.50
C ILE A 186 23.29 -2.59 1.01
N LYS A 187 24.49 -2.66 0.45
CA LYS A 187 25.21 -1.51 -0.12
C LYS A 187 25.37 -1.68 -1.63
N SER A 188 25.17 -0.60 -2.38
CA SER A 188 25.43 -0.54 -3.80
C SER A 188 26.23 0.72 -4.12
N GLU A 189 27.20 0.59 -5.03
CA GLU A 189 28.04 1.68 -5.52
C GLU A 189 27.77 1.99 -7.02
N VAL A 190 26.64 1.53 -7.55
CA VAL A 190 26.27 1.72 -8.95
C VAL A 190 26.00 3.19 -9.26
N ASP A 191 26.52 3.70 -10.37
CA ASP A 191 26.12 5.01 -10.90
C ASP A 191 24.77 4.88 -11.61
N VAL A 192 23.69 5.15 -10.87
CA VAL A 192 22.30 5.01 -11.30
C VAL A 192 21.92 5.85 -12.53
N THR A 193 22.79 6.79 -12.95
CA THR A 193 22.55 7.65 -14.13
C THR A 193 23.28 7.20 -15.38
N ASN A 194 24.32 6.36 -15.23
CA ASN A 194 25.20 5.96 -16.33
C ASN A 194 25.37 4.44 -16.47
N SER A 195 24.93 3.66 -15.47
CA SER A 195 25.06 2.20 -15.48
C SER A 195 23.69 1.54 -15.29
N PRO A 196 23.42 0.41 -15.94
CA PRO A 196 22.25 -0.41 -15.65
C PRO A 196 22.27 -0.90 -14.19
N PHE A 197 21.10 -1.09 -13.61
CA PHE A 197 20.94 -1.62 -12.25
C PHE A 197 19.57 -2.28 -12.07
N SER A 198 19.46 -3.12 -11.05
CA SER A 198 18.21 -3.81 -10.72
C SER A 198 17.70 -3.41 -9.35
N ILE A 199 16.38 -3.26 -9.22
CA ILE A 199 15.65 -2.99 -7.98
C ILE A 199 14.70 -4.14 -7.72
N TYR A 200 14.77 -4.75 -6.52
CA TYR A 200 13.75 -5.66 -6.04
C TYR A 200 12.57 -4.88 -5.47
N ILE A 201 11.38 -5.05 -6.03
CA ILE A 201 10.13 -4.48 -5.54
C ILE A 201 9.42 -5.56 -4.74
N SER A 202 9.30 -5.33 -3.42
CA SER A 202 8.62 -6.21 -2.46
C SER A 202 7.32 -5.57 -1.99
N GLY A 203 6.21 -6.22 -2.26
CA GLY A 203 4.92 -5.84 -1.68
C GLY A 203 4.56 -6.77 -0.52
N ILE A 204 4.41 -6.20 0.69
CA ILE A 204 4.05 -6.96 1.88
C ILE A 204 2.57 -6.84 2.19
N ASP A 205 1.95 -7.97 2.59
CA ASP A 205 0.54 -8.05 2.98
C ASP A 205 0.36 -7.58 4.43
N SER A 206 0.55 -6.27 4.64
CA SER A 206 0.39 -5.68 5.97
C SER A 206 -0.06 -4.23 5.90
N TYR A 207 -0.72 -3.79 6.98
CA TYR A 207 -0.98 -2.39 7.30
C TYR A 207 -0.05 -1.96 8.44
N GLY A 208 0.37 -0.70 8.48
CA GLY A 208 1.20 -0.18 9.59
C GLY A 208 2.66 0.01 9.24
N SER A 209 3.59 -0.40 10.12
CA SER A 209 5.03 -0.17 9.93
C SER A 209 5.60 -0.97 8.77
N ILE A 210 6.27 -0.29 7.84
CA ILE A 210 6.96 -0.91 6.71
C ILE A 210 8.25 -1.64 7.14
N ALA A 211 8.76 -1.37 8.34
CA ALA A 211 10.00 -1.98 8.87
C ALA A 211 9.77 -3.39 9.43
N THR A 212 8.54 -3.73 9.81
CA THR A 212 8.20 -5.06 10.34
C THR A 212 8.36 -6.12 9.26
N VAL A 213 9.08 -7.20 9.56
CA VAL A 213 9.21 -8.35 8.65
C VAL A 213 7.85 -9.00 8.42
N SER A 214 7.58 -9.41 7.19
CA SER A 214 6.32 -10.02 6.79
C SER A 214 6.52 -10.75 5.47
N ARG A 215 5.58 -11.62 5.11
CA ARG A 215 5.55 -12.27 3.80
C ARG A 215 5.60 -11.24 2.68
N SER A 216 6.32 -11.56 1.60
CA SER A 216 6.34 -10.75 0.39
C SER A 216 5.40 -11.36 -0.65
N ASP A 217 4.23 -10.76 -0.80
CA ASP A 217 3.20 -11.22 -1.75
C ASP A 217 3.40 -10.69 -3.17
N VAL A 218 4.19 -9.63 -3.31
CA VAL A 218 4.67 -9.12 -4.60
C VAL A 218 6.18 -9.26 -4.64
N ASN A 219 6.66 -10.04 -5.59
CA ASN A 219 8.08 -10.23 -5.84
C ASN A 219 8.37 -9.86 -7.29
N MET A 220 8.94 -8.69 -7.52
CA MET A 220 9.20 -8.17 -8.85
C MET A 220 10.61 -7.60 -8.93
N ILE A 221 11.30 -7.82 -10.03
CA ILE A 221 12.58 -7.18 -10.34
C ILE A 221 12.37 -6.16 -11.43
N ALA A 222 12.74 -4.92 -11.15
CA ALA A 222 12.83 -3.85 -12.14
C ALA A 222 14.28 -3.68 -12.56
N THR A 223 14.64 -4.12 -13.75
CA THR A 223 15.96 -3.89 -14.36
C THR A 223 15.91 -2.65 -15.22
N ILE A 224 16.74 -1.66 -14.89
CA ILE A 224 16.70 -0.30 -15.42
C ILE A 224 17.99 0.00 -16.17
N ASN A 225 17.89 0.47 -17.40
CA ASN A 225 19.03 1.01 -18.11
C ASN A 225 18.82 2.51 -18.40
N PRO A 226 19.50 3.40 -17.67
CA PRO A 226 19.31 4.85 -17.79
C PRO A 226 19.79 5.40 -19.13
N ASN A 227 20.72 4.73 -19.81
CA ASN A 227 21.28 5.18 -21.10
C ASN A 227 20.30 4.93 -22.25
N THR A 228 19.61 3.77 -22.22
CA THR A 228 18.62 3.38 -23.25
C THR A 228 17.19 3.75 -22.87
N LYS A 229 16.98 4.28 -21.66
CA LYS A 229 15.66 4.61 -21.10
C LYS A 229 14.70 3.42 -21.14
N GLN A 230 15.20 2.26 -20.72
CA GLN A 230 14.44 1.01 -20.64
C GLN A 230 14.24 0.58 -19.19
N VAL A 231 13.07 0.00 -18.94
CA VAL A 231 12.74 -0.73 -17.70
C VAL A 231 12.14 -2.08 -18.10
N LEU A 232 12.73 -3.15 -17.58
CA LEU A 232 12.14 -4.48 -17.63
C LEU A 232 11.58 -4.81 -16.25
N LEU A 233 10.30 -5.16 -16.18
CA LEU A 233 9.62 -5.64 -14.97
C LEU A 233 9.46 -7.16 -15.06
N VAL A 234 10.15 -7.91 -14.22
CA VAL A 234 10.04 -9.36 -14.12
C VAL A 234 9.28 -9.70 -12.84
N SER A 235 8.07 -10.24 -12.97
CA SER A 235 7.27 -10.73 -11.83
C SER A 235 7.57 -12.19 -11.56
N VAL A 236 7.84 -12.51 -10.29
CA VAL A 236 8.09 -13.86 -9.82
C VAL A 236 6.92 -14.30 -8.94
N PRO A 237 6.24 -15.43 -9.23
CA PRO A 237 5.12 -15.90 -8.43
C PRO A 237 5.50 -16.09 -6.96
N ARG A 238 4.63 -15.66 -6.05
CA ARG A 238 4.89 -15.71 -4.61
C ARG A 238 5.09 -17.13 -4.08
N ASP A 239 4.43 -18.11 -4.69
CA ASP A 239 4.47 -19.52 -4.29
C ASP A 239 5.58 -20.32 -5.00
N TYR A 240 6.52 -19.64 -5.71
CA TYR A 240 7.66 -20.24 -6.39
C TYR A 240 8.50 -21.07 -5.42
N TYR A 241 8.72 -22.35 -5.70
CA TYR A 241 9.43 -23.30 -4.86
C TYR A 241 10.93 -23.22 -5.10
N VAL A 242 11.61 -22.43 -4.28
CA VAL A 242 13.01 -22.05 -4.44
C VAL A 242 13.81 -22.32 -3.18
N GLN A 243 15.14 -22.53 -3.31
CA GLN A 243 16.02 -22.56 -2.16
C GLN A 243 16.21 -21.15 -1.63
N LEU A 244 15.78 -20.88 -0.40
CA LEU A 244 16.04 -19.58 0.23
C LEU A 244 17.53 -19.41 0.49
N ARG A 245 18.08 -18.23 0.17
CA ARG A 245 19.49 -17.94 0.45
C ARG A 245 19.76 -18.00 1.95
N GLY A 246 20.83 -18.72 2.32
CA GLY A 246 21.22 -18.90 3.72
C GLY A 246 20.59 -20.12 4.39
N THR A 247 19.75 -20.90 3.70
CA THR A 247 19.14 -22.11 4.22
C THR A 247 19.67 -23.37 3.52
N THR A 248 19.52 -24.50 4.20
CA THR A 248 19.81 -25.83 3.68
C THR A 248 18.59 -26.75 3.82
N GLY A 249 18.57 -27.88 3.10
CA GLY A 249 17.48 -28.85 3.18
C GLY A 249 16.30 -28.52 2.26
N TYR A 250 15.11 -28.40 2.81
CA TYR A 250 13.90 -28.14 2.01
C TYR A 250 13.97 -26.75 1.36
N LYS A 251 13.47 -26.68 0.13
CA LYS A 251 13.11 -25.40 -0.51
C LYS A 251 11.91 -24.79 0.18
N ASP A 252 11.56 -23.57 -0.20
CA ASP A 252 10.38 -22.89 0.35
C ASP A 252 9.66 -22.08 -0.71
N LYS A 253 8.47 -21.59 -0.38
CA LYS A 253 7.79 -20.57 -1.20
C LYS A 253 8.57 -19.25 -1.12
N LEU A 254 8.73 -18.59 -2.24
CA LEU A 254 9.42 -17.29 -2.31
C LEU A 254 8.81 -16.25 -1.34
N THR A 255 7.47 -16.26 -1.16
CA THR A 255 6.80 -15.34 -0.22
C THR A 255 7.31 -15.47 1.20
N HIS A 256 7.72 -16.68 1.62
CA HIS A 256 8.27 -16.94 2.96
C HIS A 256 9.67 -16.35 3.16
N ALA A 257 10.43 -16.09 2.09
CA ALA A 257 11.71 -15.38 2.21
C ALA A 257 11.57 -14.02 2.89
N GLY A 258 10.42 -13.34 2.70
CA GLY A 258 10.11 -12.05 3.32
C GLY A 258 9.97 -12.11 4.84
N VAL A 259 9.61 -13.27 5.41
CA VAL A 259 9.53 -13.52 6.86
C VAL A 259 10.92 -13.39 7.50
N TYR A 260 11.98 -13.72 6.76
CA TYR A 260 13.38 -13.64 7.22
C TYR A 260 14.06 -12.33 6.85
N GLY A 261 13.37 -11.46 6.13
CA GLY A 261 13.86 -10.13 5.74
C GLY A 261 14.06 -9.93 4.25
N VAL A 262 14.23 -8.68 3.87
CA VAL A 262 14.39 -8.30 2.47
C VAL A 262 15.68 -8.84 1.85
N GLU A 263 16.73 -9.00 2.67
CA GLU A 263 18.02 -9.55 2.25
C GLU A 263 17.89 -11.01 1.78
N THR A 264 17.12 -11.81 2.51
CA THR A 264 16.82 -13.21 2.12
C THR A 264 16.05 -13.27 0.81
N SER A 265 15.02 -12.42 0.66
CA SER A 265 14.24 -12.34 -0.57
C SER A 265 15.09 -11.93 -1.77
N MET A 266 15.90 -10.86 -1.63
CA MET A 266 16.82 -10.40 -2.68
C MET A 266 17.81 -11.49 -3.07
N GLY A 267 18.50 -12.05 -2.08
CA GLY A 267 19.48 -13.07 -2.33
C GLY A 267 18.91 -14.32 -2.99
N THR A 268 17.71 -14.73 -2.60
CA THR A 268 17.00 -15.86 -3.24
C THR A 268 16.67 -15.57 -4.72
N LEU A 269 16.29 -14.33 -5.04
CA LEU A 269 16.02 -13.92 -6.42
C LEU A 269 17.30 -13.75 -7.24
N GLU A 270 18.39 -13.30 -6.65
CA GLU A 270 19.72 -13.27 -7.28
C GLU A 270 20.17 -14.68 -7.68
N ASP A 271 20.01 -15.66 -6.77
CA ASP A 271 20.35 -17.07 -7.05
C ASP A 271 19.45 -17.67 -8.14
N LEU A 272 18.15 -17.34 -8.11
CA LEU A 272 17.19 -17.83 -9.12
C LEU A 272 17.48 -17.28 -10.51
N LEU A 273 17.77 -15.98 -10.63
CA LEU A 273 17.89 -15.28 -11.89
C LEU A 273 19.35 -15.04 -12.33
N ASP A 274 20.32 -15.48 -11.53
CA ASP A 274 21.75 -15.30 -11.80
C ASP A 274 22.10 -13.84 -12.14
N THR A 275 21.58 -12.89 -11.36
CA THR A 275 21.71 -11.46 -11.56
C THR A 275 21.97 -10.73 -10.26
N GLU A 276 22.70 -9.63 -10.29
CA GLU A 276 22.88 -8.76 -9.13
C GLU A 276 21.65 -7.86 -8.95
N ILE A 277 21.15 -7.76 -7.71
CA ILE A 277 20.09 -6.81 -7.33
C ILE A 277 20.72 -5.72 -6.46
N ASN A 278 20.79 -4.51 -6.98
CA ASN A 278 21.53 -3.41 -6.35
C ASN A 278 20.72 -2.70 -5.25
N TYR A 279 19.40 -2.62 -5.45
CA TYR A 279 18.50 -1.90 -4.57
C TYR A 279 17.23 -2.69 -4.30
N TYR A 280 16.50 -2.26 -3.25
CA TYR A 280 15.13 -2.71 -3.04
C TYR A 280 14.19 -1.53 -2.81
N ALA A 281 12.91 -1.75 -3.08
CA ALA A 281 11.81 -0.88 -2.73
C ALA A 281 10.70 -1.74 -2.11
N ARG A 282 10.51 -1.63 -0.79
CA ARG A 282 9.50 -2.37 -0.05
C ARG A 282 8.31 -1.47 0.21
N VAL A 283 7.12 -1.96 -0.12
CA VAL A 283 5.85 -1.23 0.01
C VAL A 283 4.80 -2.12 0.69
N ASN A 284 3.83 -1.50 1.34
CA ASN A 284 2.64 -2.17 1.87
C ASN A 284 1.37 -1.56 1.25
N PHE A 285 0.19 -2.03 1.64
CA PHE A 285 -1.08 -1.54 1.12
C PHE A 285 -1.27 -0.04 1.28
N THR A 286 -1.02 0.47 2.49
CA THR A 286 -1.11 1.91 2.77
C THR A 286 -0.14 2.72 1.92
N SER A 287 1.04 2.17 1.63
CA SER A 287 2.04 2.80 0.78
C SER A 287 1.58 2.91 -0.66
N LEU A 288 1.05 1.82 -1.23
CA LEU A 288 0.55 1.80 -2.60
C LEU A 288 -0.57 2.83 -2.80
N GLU A 289 -1.55 2.85 -1.91
CA GLU A 289 -2.64 3.84 -1.96
C GLU A 289 -2.10 5.27 -1.94
N LYS A 290 -1.22 5.59 -0.99
CA LYS A 290 -0.64 6.93 -0.85
C LYS A 290 0.20 7.34 -2.06
N ILE A 291 0.98 6.42 -2.65
CA ILE A 291 1.80 6.68 -3.84
C ILE A 291 0.89 7.05 -5.02
N VAL A 292 -0.12 6.24 -5.29
CA VAL A 292 -1.06 6.46 -6.39
C VAL A 292 -1.84 7.77 -6.21
N ASP A 293 -2.36 8.03 -5.00
CA ASP A 293 -3.11 9.26 -4.71
C ASP A 293 -2.21 10.51 -4.75
N ALA A 294 -0.95 10.39 -4.33
CA ALA A 294 0.02 11.47 -4.44
C ALA A 294 0.29 11.87 -5.89
N LEU A 295 0.35 10.88 -6.79
CA LEU A 295 0.50 11.08 -8.22
C LEU A 295 -0.78 11.66 -8.89
N GLY A 296 -1.90 11.74 -8.14
CA GLY A 296 -3.19 12.19 -8.65
C GLY A 296 -3.91 11.12 -9.46
N GLY A 297 -3.68 9.86 -9.14
CA GLY A 297 -4.16 8.69 -9.87
C GLY A 297 -3.20 8.24 -10.97
N VAL A 298 -3.36 6.98 -11.39
CA VAL A 298 -2.57 6.35 -12.45
C VAL A 298 -3.47 5.73 -13.51
N ASP A 299 -3.00 5.69 -14.76
CA ASP A 299 -3.68 5.02 -15.85
C ASP A 299 -3.12 3.61 -15.99
N VAL A 300 -3.95 2.60 -15.74
CA VAL A 300 -3.57 1.19 -15.69
C VAL A 300 -4.31 0.43 -16.77
N TYR A 301 -3.59 -0.37 -17.54
CA TYR A 301 -4.19 -1.25 -18.54
C TYR A 301 -4.71 -2.54 -17.89
N SER A 302 -5.99 -2.83 -18.09
CA SER A 302 -6.59 -4.10 -17.69
C SER A 302 -6.76 -5.02 -18.90
N LYS A 303 -6.23 -6.24 -18.80
CA LYS A 303 -6.34 -7.28 -19.83
C LYS A 303 -7.77 -7.82 -19.95
N TYR A 304 -8.54 -7.74 -18.85
CA TYR A 304 -9.89 -8.28 -18.74
C TYR A 304 -10.86 -7.22 -18.22
N SER A 305 -12.16 -7.39 -18.53
CA SER A 305 -13.22 -6.70 -17.81
C SER A 305 -13.66 -7.56 -16.63
N PHE A 306 -13.65 -7.01 -15.41
CA PHE A 306 -14.05 -7.74 -14.21
C PHE A 306 -14.53 -6.80 -13.11
N THR A 307 -15.23 -7.34 -12.14
CA THR A 307 -15.54 -6.67 -10.88
C THR A 307 -14.69 -7.27 -9.78
N SER A 308 -13.96 -6.45 -9.03
CA SER A 308 -13.11 -6.94 -7.94
C SER A 308 -13.96 -7.54 -6.82
N SER A 309 -13.43 -8.56 -6.16
CA SER A 309 -14.06 -9.21 -5.01
C SER A 309 -13.98 -8.31 -3.77
N GLN A 310 -14.92 -8.47 -2.86
CA GLN A 310 -14.93 -7.75 -1.57
C GLN A 310 -13.68 -8.06 -0.72
N ALA A 311 -13.07 -9.23 -0.91
CA ALA A 311 -11.83 -9.60 -0.25
C ALA A 311 -10.64 -8.67 -0.56
N THR A 312 -10.73 -7.84 -1.62
CA THR A 312 -9.71 -6.85 -1.98
C THR A 312 -9.87 -5.49 -1.27
N GLY A 313 -10.89 -5.35 -0.42
CA GLY A 313 -11.19 -4.16 0.36
C GLY A 313 -12.45 -3.42 -0.09
N ALA A 314 -12.65 -3.23 -1.39
CA ALA A 314 -13.86 -2.63 -1.95
C ALA A 314 -14.14 -3.19 -3.35
N THR A 315 -15.41 -3.19 -3.74
CA THR A 315 -15.84 -3.71 -5.04
C THR A 315 -15.83 -2.60 -6.09
N TYR A 316 -14.98 -2.77 -7.11
CA TYR A 316 -14.86 -1.86 -8.26
C TYR A 316 -15.01 -2.64 -9.57
N TYR A 317 -15.63 -2.02 -10.56
CA TYR A 317 -15.64 -2.53 -11.91
C TYR A 317 -14.47 -1.94 -12.71
N PHE A 318 -13.70 -2.80 -13.36
CA PHE A 318 -12.62 -2.46 -14.27
C PHE A 318 -12.97 -2.94 -15.68
N SER A 319 -12.85 -2.06 -16.68
CA SER A 319 -13.06 -2.42 -18.07
C SER A 319 -11.74 -2.92 -18.69
N LYS A 320 -11.82 -3.81 -19.67
CA LYS A 320 -10.66 -4.13 -20.52
C LYS A 320 -10.15 -2.83 -21.18
N GLY A 321 -8.84 -2.61 -21.17
CA GLY A 321 -8.21 -1.38 -21.64
C GLY A 321 -7.78 -0.47 -20.49
N TYR A 322 -7.54 0.81 -20.77
CA TYR A 322 -7.06 1.75 -19.76
C TYR A 322 -8.15 2.19 -18.80
N ASN A 323 -7.83 2.13 -17.50
CA ASN A 323 -8.65 2.61 -16.40
C ASN A 323 -7.84 3.64 -15.60
N HIS A 324 -8.42 4.81 -15.35
CA HIS A 324 -7.83 5.77 -14.42
C HIS A 324 -8.21 5.37 -13.00
N MET A 325 -7.21 5.08 -12.16
CA MET A 325 -7.39 4.52 -10.82
C MET A 325 -6.83 5.45 -9.76
N ASN A 326 -7.57 5.68 -8.68
CA ASN A 326 -7.06 6.21 -7.42
C ASN A 326 -6.36 5.10 -6.61
N GLY A 327 -5.84 5.44 -5.41
CA GLY A 327 -5.09 4.50 -4.57
C GLY A 327 -5.88 3.24 -4.21
N GLN A 328 -7.12 3.38 -3.75
CA GLN A 328 -7.97 2.25 -3.38
C GLN A 328 -8.32 1.36 -4.58
N GLN A 329 -8.61 1.97 -5.73
CA GLN A 329 -8.88 1.22 -6.95
C GLN A 329 -7.64 0.45 -7.42
N ALA A 330 -6.46 1.09 -7.41
CA ALA A 330 -5.20 0.43 -7.77
C ALA A 330 -4.85 -0.72 -6.80
N LEU A 331 -5.09 -0.54 -5.50
CA LEU A 331 -4.92 -1.59 -4.50
C LEU A 331 -5.88 -2.76 -4.77
N SER A 332 -7.17 -2.48 -4.94
CA SER A 332 -8.18 -3.51 -5.22
C SER A 332 -7.86 -4.27 -6.52
N PHE A 333 -7.45 -3.55 -7.58
CA PHE A 333 -7.03 -4.13 -8.85
C PHE A 333 -5.81 -5.05 -8.71
N SER A 334 -4.80 -4.64 -7.94
CA SER A 334 -3.55 -5.40 -7.73
C SER A 334 -3.72 -6.62 -6.82
N ARG A 335 -4.79 -6.68 -6.00
CA ARG A 335 -5.08 -7.79 -5.10
C ARG A 335 -6.06 -8.81 -5.67
N GLU A 336 -6.78 -8.47 -6.75
CA GLU A 336 -7.80 -9.36 -7.31
C GLU A 336 -7.18 -10.64 -7.86
N ARG A 337 -7.81 -11.76 -7.53
CA ARG A 337 -7.43 -13.10 -7.94
C ARG A 337 -8.63 -13.93 -8.41
N LYS A 338 -9.74 -13.88 -7.62
CA LYS A 338 -10.89 -14.78 -7.83
C LYS A 338 -11.69 -14.44 -9.08
N ALA A 339 -11.77 -13.16 -9.45
CA ALA A 339 -12.48 -12.70 -10.63
C ALA A 339 -11.64 -12.76 -11.92
N LEU A 340 -10.41 -13.27 -11.86
CA LEU A 340 -9.48 -13.31 -12.99
C LEU A 340 -9.28 -14.74 -13.50
N PRO A 341 -9.27 -14.97 -14.84
CA PRO A 341 -9.18 -16.31 -15.42
C PRO A 341 -7.93 -17.09 -15.01
N GLY A 342 -6.80 -16.40 -14.83
CA GLY A 342 -5.52 -17.00 -14.44
C GLY A 342 -5.27 -17.00 -12.93
N GLY A 343 -6.24 -16.59 -12.10
CA GLY A 343 -6.10 -16.55 -10.65
C GLY A 343 -4.87 -15.75 -10.20
N ASP A 344 -3.94 -16.40 -9.50
CA ASP A 344 -2.72 -15.79 -8.97
C ASP A 344 -1.78 -15.24 -10.04
N ARG A 345 -1.67 -15.89 -11.19
CA ARG A 345 -0.87 -15.41 -12.34
C ARG A 345 -1.40 -14.07 -12.86
N SER A 346 -2.72 -13.99 -13.08
CA SER A 346 -3.35 -12.73 -13.53
C SER A 346 -3.25 -11.62 -12.48
N ARG A 347 -3.19 -11.95 -11.18
CA ARG A 347 -2.89 -10.98 -10.12
C ARG A 347 -1.48 -10.41 -10.31
N GLY A 348 -0.47 -11.24 -10.60
CA GLY A 348 0.88 -10.78 -10.91
C GLY A 348 0.93 -9.83 -12.11
N GLU A 349 0.19 -10.12 -13.20
CA GLU A 349 0.04 -9.23 -14.36
C GLU A 349 -0.59 -7.89 -13.97
N ASN A 350 -1.63 -7.90 -13.14
CA ASN A 350 -2.27 -6.69 -12.64
C ASN A 350 -1.31 -5.84 -11.78
N GLN A 351 -0.50 -6.48 -10.94
CA GLN A 351 0.53 -5.81 -10.14
C GLN A 351 1.57 -5.12 -11.04
N GLN A 352 2.04 -5.80 -12.09
CA GLN A 352 2.93 -5.20 -13.08
C GLN A 352 2.29 -3.99 -13.77
N ALA A 353 1.03 -4.11 -14.18
CA ALA A 353 0.31 -3.02 -14.84
C ALA A 353 0.16 -1.78 -13.94
N VAL A 354 -0.05 -1.96 -12.62
CA VAL A 354 -0.09 -0.86 -11.65
C VAL A 354 1.30 -0.20 -11.51
N ILE A 355 2.37 -1.00 -11.40
CA ILE A 355 3.74 -0.47 -11.33
C ILE A 355 4.12 0.26 -12.63
N ASP A 356 3.75 -0.27 -13.79
CA ASP A 356 3.93 0.42 -15.08
C ASP A 356 3.22 1.78 -15.10
N GLY A 357 1.95 1.81 -14.67
CA GLY A 357 1.18 3.06 -14.56
C GLY A 357 1.84 4.08 -13.61
N ILE A 358 2.37 3.62 -12.47
CA ILE A 358 3.11 4.47 -11.51
C ILE A 358 4.38 5.03 -12.17
N ILE A 359 5.19 4.21 -12.83
CA ILE A 359 6.44 4.65 -13.48
C ILE A 359 6.13 5.66 -14.58
N ARG A 360 5.15 5.40 -15.46
CA ARG A 360 4.73 6.33 -16.53
C ARG A 360 4.28 7.66 -15.96
N LYS A 361 3.48 7.64 -14.90
CA LYS A 361 3.01 8.85 -14.26
C LYS A 361 4.13 9.63 -13.59
N ALA A 362 5.01 8.93 -12.85
CA ALA A 362 6.15 9.52 -12.15
C ALA A 362 7.20 10.11 -13.10
N THR A 363 7.33 9.59 -14.34
CA THR A 363 8.26 10.09 -15.34
C THR A 363 7.64 11.13 -16.29
N SER A 364 6.33 11.40 -16.18
CA SER A 364 5.62 12.37 -17.02
C SER A 364 5.81 13.82 -16.55
N PRO A 365 5.61 14.82 -17.43
CA PRO A 365 5.62 16.22 -17.03
C PRO A 365 4.58 16.61 -15.98
N ALA A 366 3.53 15.83 -15.82
CA ALA A 366 2.46 16.07 -14.82
C ALA A 366 2.97 16.04 -13.38
N ILE A 367 4.10 15.36 -13.11
CA ILE A 367 4.72 15.30 -11.78
C ILE A 367 5.11 16.69 -11.26
N ILE A 368 5.47 17.61 -12.15
CA ILE A 368 5.94 18.97 -11.78
C ILE A 368 4.84 19.75 -11.05
N THR A 369 3.57 19.58 -11.43
CA THR A 369 2.44 20.32 -10.84
C THR A 369 2.03 19.78 -9.47
N GLY A 370 2.24 18.50 -9.19
CA GLY A 370 1.92 17.84 -7.92
C GLY A 370 3.11 17.66 -6.97
N TYR A 371 4.27 18.16 -7.34
CA TYR A 371 5.56 17.85 -6.74
C TYR A 371 5.61 17.86 -5.21
N VAL A 372 5.15 18.94 -4.56
CA VAL A 372 5.17 19.06 -3.08
C VAL A 372 4.25 18.05 -2.41
N LYS A 373 3.05 17.82 -2.99
CA LYS A 373 2.11 16.83 -2.48
C LYS A 373 2.72 15.43 -2.55
N ILE A 374 3.37 15.12 -3.68
CA ILE A 374 4.04 13.85 -3.91
C ILE A 374 5.15 13.64 -2.88
N LEU A 375 6.06 14.60 -2.71
CA LEU A 375 7.14 14.47 -1.74
C LEU A 375 6.64 14.26 -0.31
N ASN A 376 5.65 15.05 0.13
CA ASN A 376 5.10 14.91 1.47
C ASN A 376 4.37 13.58 1.70
N SER A 377 3.75 13.02 0.66
CA SER A 377 3.04 11.74 0.74
C SER A 377 3.97 10.53 0.66
N LEU A 378 5.12 10.66 -0.02
CA LEU A 378 6.10 9.58 -0.14
C LEU A 378 6.99 9.42 1.08
N LYS A 379 7.04 10.41 1.95
CA LYS A 379 7.81 10.32 3.20
C LYS A 379 7.23 9.18 4.04
N ASP A 380 8.10 8.26 4.46
CA ASP A 380 7.78 7.10 5.28
C ASP A 380 6.79 6.09 4.65
N THR A 381 6.57 6.14 3.31
CA THR A 381 5.66 5.20 2.62
C THR A 381 6.36 3.98 2.05
N PHE A 382 7.66 3.99 1.89
CA PHE A 382 8.42 2.83 1.44
C PHE A 382 9.80 2.75 2.11
N GLN A 383 10.34 1.55 2.14
CA GLN A 383 11.68 1.26 2.65
C GLN A 383 12.60 0.93 1.48
N THR A 384 13.81 1.50 1.48
CA THR A 384 14.83 1.27 0.44
C THR A 384 16.23 1.46 0.98
N ASN A 385 17.21 0.77 0.37
CA ASN A 385 18.64 1.03 0.58
C ASN A 385 19.20 2.08 -0.39
N MET A 386 18.40 2.58 -1.37
CA MET A 386 18.83 3.63 -2.29
C MET A 386 19.12 4.90 -1.51
N THR A 387 20.30 5.51 -1.77
CA THR A 387 20.67 6.72 -1.05
C THR A 387 19.89 7.94 -1.54
N ASP A 388 19.75 8.94 -0.67
CA ASP A 388 19.16 10.24 -1.03
C ASP A 388 19.82 10.83 -2.28
N THR A 389 21.15 10.64 -2.40
CA THR A 389 21.94 11.13 -3.53
C THR A 389 21.57 10.41 -4.83
N ASP A 390 21.36 9.11 -4.80
CA ASP A 390 21.00 8.34 -6.01
C ASP A 390 19.58 8.67 -6.47
N ILE A 391 18.64 8.82 -5.54
CA ILE A 391 17.28 9.28 -5.86
C ILE A 391 17.31 10.69 -6.47
N GLN A 392 18.11 11.62 -5.89
CA GLN A 392 18.28 12.97 -6.46
C GLN A 392 18.87 12.94 -7.87
N LYS A 393 19.87 12.07 -8.13
CA LYS A 393 20.46 11.91 -9.46
C LYS A 393 19.42 11.42 -10.47
N LEU A 394 18.59 10.42 -10.12
CA LEU A 394 17.52 9.92 -11.00
C LEU A 394 16.48 10.99 -11.31
N ILE A 395 16.02 11.73 -10.30
CA ILE A 395 15.08 12.85 -10.48
C ILE A 395 15.70 13.92 -11.39
N LYS A 396 16.95 14.30 -11.13
CA LYS A 396 17.66 15.30 -11.95
C LYS A 396 17.82 14.84 -13.40
N MET A 397 18.17 13.57 -13.61
CA MET A 397 18.27 12.97 -14.94
C MET A 397 16.93 13.06 -15.68
N GLN A 398 15.81 12.67 -15.03
CA GLN A 398 14.48 12.76 -15.64
C GLN A 398 14.07 14.20 -15.94
N LEU A 399 14.37 15.15 -15.06
CA LEU A 399 14.10 16.57 -15.28
C LEU A 399 14.99 17.18 -16.38
N ASP A 400 16.14 16.59 -16.63
CA ASP A 400 17.06 17.11 -17.65
C ASP A 400 16.55 16.86 -19.07
N ASP A 401 16.18 15.65 -19.40
CA ASP A 401 15.74 15.28 -20.74
C ASP A 401 14.24 15.05 -20.91
N MET A 402 13.50 14.86 -19.81
CA MET A 402 12.07 14.51 -19.80
C MET A 402 11.77 13.33 -20.74
N ALA A 403 12.70 12.37 -20.79
CA ALA A 403 12.62 11.26 -21.69
C ALA A 403 11.44 10.34 -21.38
N SER A 404 10.85 9.77 -22.41
CA SER A 404 9.91 8.65 -22.28
C SER A 404 10.68 7.35 -22.06
N TRP A 405 10.19 6.50 -21.15
CA TRP A 405 10.79 5.22 -20.84
C TRP A 405 10.08 4.09 -21.59
N ASN A 406 10.87 3.18 -22.13
CA ASN A 406 10.36 1.94 -22.69
C ASN A 406 10.19 0.92 -21.55
N ILE A 407 8.96 0.53 -21.25
CA ILE A 407 8.65 -0.41 -20.17
C ILE A 407 8.19 -1.72 -20.80
N THR A 408 8.85 -2.81 -20.42
CA THR A 408 8.54 -4.18 -20.85
C THR A 408 8.24 -5.00 -19.60
N SER A 409 7.18 -5.80 -19.62
CA SER A 409 6.78 -6.68 -18.52
C SER A 409 6.92 -8.15 -18.94
N TYR A 410 7.41 -8.96 -18.01
CA TYR A 410 7.52 -10.41 -18.16
C TYR A 410 7.13 -11.09 -16.85
N SER A 411 6.35 -12.15 -16.90
CA SER A 411 5.97 -12.93 -15.72
C SER A 411 6.54 -14.33 -15.84
N LEU A 412 7.22 -14.79 -14.79
CA LEU A 412 7.68 -16.18 -14.71
C LEU A 412 6.49 -17.12 -14.60
N ASP A 413 6.62 -18.29 -15.20
CA ASP A 413 5.62 -19.37 -15.20
C ASP A 413 6.10 -20.56 -14.39
N GLY A 414 5.19 -21.49 -14.07
CA GLY A 414 5.47 -22.70 -13.33
C GLY A 414 4.28 -23.65 -13.32
N SER A 415 4.49 -24.82 -12.78
CA SER A 415 3.45 -25.84 -12.61
C SER A 415 3.05 -26.00 -11.14
N ASP A 416 1.78 -26.36 -10.93
CA ASP A 416 1.24 -26.60 -9.60
C ASP A 416 1.87 -27.85 -8.97
N GLY A 417 2.18 -27.81 -7.69
CA GLY A 417 2.75 -28.91 -6.93
C GLY A 417 2.45 -28.82 -5.43
N ASN A 418 2.81 -29.87 -4.70
CA ASN A 418 2.76 -29.89 -3.25
C ASN A 418 4.05 -30.49 -2.71
N ASP A 419 4.73 -29.77 -1.83
CA ASP A 419 5.96 -30.27 -1.20
C ASP A 419 6.17 -29.71 0.21
N TYR A 420 7.12 -30.30 0.96
CA TYR A 420 7.55 -29.79 2.26
C TYR A 420 8.32 -28.49 2.09
N THR A 421 8.07 -27.53 2.97
CA THR A 421 8.76 -26.24 2.95
C THR A 421 9.69 -26.09 4.13
N TYR A 422 10.73 -25.26 3.98
CA TYR A 422 11.67 -24.94 5.05
C TYR A 422 10.97 -24.29 6.25
N SER A 423 10.06 -23.35 6.00
CA SER A 423 9.32 -22.65 7.06
C SER A 423 8.26 -23.51 7.74
N TYR A 424 7.76 -24.56 7.08
CA TYR A 424 6.74 -25.45 7.62
C TYR A 424 6.98 -26.90 7.15
N PRO A 425 7.91 -27.62 7.78
CA PRO A 425 8.34 -28.96 7.35
C PRO A 425 7.38 -30.08 7.80
N SER A 426 6.32 -29.76 8.56
CA SER A 426 5.41 -30.76 9.13
C SER A 426 4.49 -31.39 8.09
N GLU A 427 4.07 -30.62 7.09
CA GLU A 427 3.12 -31.02 6.07
C GLU A 427 3.50 -30.49 4.69
N LYS A 428 2.95 -31.12 3.64
CA LYS A 428 3.15 -30.63 2.28
C LYS A 428 2.20 -29.48 2.00
N LEU A 429 2.76 -28.36 1.60
CA LEU A 429 2.02 -27.16 1.19
C LEU A 429 1.94 -27.09 -0.34
N TYR A 430 0.91 -26.41 -0.84
CA TYR A 430 0.89 -25.98 -2.23
C TYR A 430 2.12 -25.15 -2.55
N VAL A 431 2.79 -25.46 -3.65
CA VAL A 431 3.95 -24.72 -4.18
C VAL A 431 3.83 -24.62 -5.70
N MET A 432 4.45 -23.62 -6.30
CA MET A 432 4.60 -23.51 -7.74
C MET A 432 6.02 -23.92 -8.12
N ILE A 433 6.13 -25.03 -8.86
CA ILE A 433 7.42 -25.51 -9.37
C ILE A 433 7.86 -24.62 -10.53
N PRO A 434 9.05 -23.97 -10.45
CA PRO A 434 9.56 -23.11 -11.50
C PRO A 434 9.61 -23.78 -12.88
N ASP A 435 9.17 -23.05 -13.91
CA ASP A 435 9.45 -23.41 -15.30
C ASP A 435 10.83 -22.88 -15.69
N GLU A 436 11.75 -23.80 -15.96
CA GLU A 436 13.15 -23.50 -16.29
C GLU A 436 13.30 -22.69 -17.60
N GLU A 437 12.38 -22.86 -18.56
CA GLU A 437 12.38 -22.11 -19.81
C GLU A 437 12.02 -20.66 -19.54
N SER A 438 10.96 -20.41 -18.77
CA SER A 438 10.56 -19.05 -18.41
C SER A 438 11.61 -18.33 -17.56
N VAL A 439 12.28 -19.03 -16.63
CA VAL A 439 13.40 -18.49 -15.85
C VAL A 439 14.58 -18.11 -16.75
N THR A 440 14.89 -18.99 -17.72
CA THR A 440 15.99 -18.75 -18.68
C THR A 440 15.69 -17.56 -19.58
N GLU A 441 14.45 -17.41 -20.04
CA GLU A 441 14.02 -16.27 -20.84
C GLU A 441 14.13 -14.95 -20.04
N ALA A 442 13.70 -14.96 -18.79
CA ALA A 442 13.84 -13.78 -17.91
C ALA A 442 15.31 -13.36 -17.74
N LYS A 443 16.23 -14.33 -17.50
CA LYS A 443 17.68 -14.07 -17.44
C LYS A 443 18.18 -13.40 -18.72
N GLN A 444 17.83 -13.96 -19.87
CA GLN A 444 18.22 -13.40 -21.18
C GLN A 444 17.68 -11.97 -21.40
N MET A 445 16.44 -11.69 -20.94
CA MET A 445 15.86 -10.35 -21.03
C MET A 445 16.61 -9.35 -20.12
N ILE A 446 16.95 -9.77 -18.91
CA ILE A 446 17.76 -8.97 -17.97
C ILE A 446 19.12 -8.66 -18.59
N ASP A 447 19.82 -9.66 -19.13
CA ASP A 447 21.12 -9.50 -19.78
C ASP A 447 21.06 -8.54 -20.98
N LYS A 448 20.00 -8.62 -21.81
CA LYS A 448 19.77 -7.67 -22.90
C LYS A 448 19.64 -6.24 -22.42
N VAL A 449 18.90 -6.00 -21.32
CA VAL A 449 18.80 -4.65 -20.75
C VAL A 449 20.15 -4.16 -20.23
N TYR A 450 20.93 -5.03 -19.56
CA TYR A 450 22.30 -4.69 -19.12
C TYR A 450 23.21 -4.40 -20.29
N ALA A 451 23.12 -5.15 -21.39
CA ALA A 451 23.87 -4.92 -22.62
C ALA A 451 23.41 -3.67 -23.41
N GLY A 452 22.30 -3.06 -23.03
CA GLY A 452 21.72 -1.90 -23.74
C GLY A 452 20.96 -2.28 -25.01
N GLU A 453 20.62 -3.56 -25.18
CA GLU A 453 19.78 -4.02 -26.27
C GLU A 453 18.33 -3.60 -26.05
N LYS A 454 17.65 -3.21 -27.12
CA LYS A 454 16.27 -2.73 -27.04
C LYS A 454 15.29 -3.90 -26.97
N LEU A 455 14.44 -3.89 -25.94
CA LEU A 455 13.27 -4.77 -25.84
C LEU A 455 12.03 -4.12 -26.46
N GLU A 456 11.09 -4.94 -26.94
CA GLU A 456 9.77 -4.45 -27.37
C GLU A 456 8.98 -3.93 -26.16
N SER A 457 8.32 -2.78 -26.31
CA SER A 457 7.49 -2.21 -25.26
C SER A 457 6.20 -3.04 -25.09
N SER A 458 5.82 -3.33 -23.85
CA SER A 458 4.52 -3.93 -23.55
C SER A 458 3.36 -3.01 -23.97
N TYR A 459 3.56 -1.70 -23.86
CA TYR A 459 2.58 -0.67 -24.26
C TYR A 459 2.28 -0.70 -25.76
N ASP A 460 3.31 -0.88 -26.62
CA ASP A 460 3.11 -0.94 -28.07
C ASP A 460 2.35 -2.20 -28.49
N LYS A 461 2.55 -3.32 -27.80
CA LYS A 461 1.76 -4.55 -27.98
C LYS A 461 0.30 -4.35 -27.58
N GLU A 462 0.05 -3.78 -26.41
CA GLU A 462 -1.29 -3.55 -25.88
C GLU A 462 -2.07 -2.52 -26.72
N ALA A 463 -1.40 -1.45 -27.19
CA ALA A 463 -2.00 -0.46 -28.07
C ALA A 463 -2.34 -1.02 -29.46
N SER A 464 -1.55 -1.98 -29.98
CA SER A 464 -1.84 -2.64 -31.24
C SER A 464 -3.07 -3.57 -31.14
N ASP A 465 -3.25 -4.22 -30.01
CA ASP A 465 -4.41 -5.07 -29.74
C ASP A 465 -5.74 -4.28 -29.61
N VAL A 466 -5.65 -2.99 -29.19
CA VAL A 466 -6.84 -2.10 -29.08
C VAL A 466 -7.23 -1.49 -30.43
N ASN A 467 -6.29 -1.34 -31.36
CA ASN A 467 -6.52 -0.69 -32.65
C ASN A 467 -6.94 -1.66 -33.77
N ASP A 468 -7.03 -2.93 -33.51
CA ASP A 468 -7.63 -3.86 -34.46
C ASP A 468 -9.15 -3.89 -34.23
N PRO A 469 -9.98 -3.24 -35.10
CA PRO A 469 -11.41 -3.43 -35.05
C PRO A 469 -11.67 -4.84 -35.57
N VAL A 470 -11.58 -5.84 -34.71
CA VAL A 470 -12.09 -7.15 -35.02
C VAL A 470 -13.59 -7.04 -35.22
N HIS A 471 -13.94 -6.74 -36.44
CA HIS A 471 -15.27 -7.01 -36.98
C HIS A 471 -15.36 -8.53 -37.12
N VAL A 472 -15.56 -9.22 -35.99
CA VAL A 472 -15.91 -10.64 -36.00
C VAL A 472 -17.38 -10.70 -36.39
N GLU A 473 -17.66 -10.85 -37.68
CA GLU A 473 -18.86 -11.57 -38.07
C GLU A 473 -18.79 -12.94 -37.37
N PRO A 474 -19.82 -13.35 -36.63
CA PRO A 474 -19.81 -14.66 -36.00
C PRO A 474 -19.79 -15.75 -37.10
N LYS A 475 -18.62 -16.33 -37.33
CA LYS A 475 -18.51 -17.59 -38.05
C LYS A 475 -19.24 -18.63 -37.20
N PRO A 476 -20.22 -19.35 -37.72
CA PRO A 476 -20.85 -20.40 -36.94
C PRO A 476 -19.78 -21.43 -36.55
N GLU A 477 -19.54 -21.54 -35.25
CA GLU A 477 -18.76 -22.64 -34.70
C GLU A 477 -19.45 -23.95 -35.04
N PRO A 478 -18.69 -25.02 -35.41
CA PRO A 478 -19.24 -26.35 -35.42
C PRO A 478 -19.68 -26.67 -33.99
N GLU A 479 -20.90 -27.14 -33.82
CA GLU A 479 -21.43 -27.57 -32.53
C GLU A 479 -20.41 -28.50 -31.86
N PRO A 480 -19.90 -28.16 -30.65
CA PRO A 480 -19.13 -29.13 -29.86
C PRO A 480 -20.06 -30.24 -29.41
N GLU A 481 -19.61 -31.47 -29.53
CA GLU A 481 -20.26 -32.59 -28.83
C GLU A 481 -20.37 -32.22 -27.35
N PRO A 482 -21.50 -32.49 -26.69
CA PRO A 482 -21.72 -32.06 -25.32
C PRO A 482 -20.72 -32.79 -24.40
N GLU A 483 -19.75 -32.02 -23.85
CA GLU A 483 -19.08 -32.41 -22.61
C GLU A 483 -20.14 -32.44 -21.51
N PRO A 484 -20.09 -33.39 -20.57
CA PRO A 484 -21.03 -33.39 -19.44
C PRO A 484 -20.87 -32.10 -18.68
N GLU A 485 -21.96 -31.31 -18.64
CA GLU A 485 -22.08 -30.11 -17.78
C GLU A 485 -21.66 -30.47 -16.36
N PRO A 486 -20.83 -29.62 -15.68
CA PRO A 486 -20.72 -29.71 -14.24
C PRO A 486 -22.14 -29.49 -13.67
N GLU A 487 -22.62 -30.44 -12.89
CA GLU A 487 -23.91 -30.33 -12.21
C GLU A 487 -23.88 -29.00 -11.40
N GLU A 488 -24.63 -27.98 -11.89
CA GLU A 488 -25.00 -26.86 -11.03
C GLU A 488 -25.70 -27.46 -9.79
N PRO A 489 -25.41 -26.96 -8.58
CA PRO A 489 -26.14 -27.41 -7.40
C PRO A 489 -27.64 -27.21 -7.71
N GLU A 490 -28.42 -28.30 -7.68
CA GLU A 490 -29.87 -28.23 -7.85
C GLU A 490 -30.40 -27.23 -6.85
N ILE A 491 -30.95 -26.10 -7.34
CA ILE A 491 -31.70 -25.17 -6.51
C ILE A 491 -32.98 -25.92 -6.14
N VAL A 492 -33.02 -26.38 -4.89
CA VAL A 492 -34.20 -27.02 -4.31
C VAL A 492 -35.06 -25.88 -3.76
N GLY A 493 -36.31 -25.75 -4.23
CA GLY A 493 -37.22 -24.67 -3.83
C GLY A 493 -37.11 -23.39 -4.69
N GLU A 494 -37.97 -22.39 -4.38
CA GLU A 494 -37.85 -21.04 -4.95
C GLU A 494 -36.91 -20.19 -4.09
N ILE A 495 -36.22 -19.24 -4.73
CA ILE A 495 -35.25 -18.35 -4.04
C ILE A 495 -36.02 -17.26 -3.29
N PRO A 496 -35.70 -16.95 -2.02
CA PRO A 496 -36.37 -15.92 -1.25
C PRO A 496 -36.19 -14.51 -1.84
N VAL A 497 -37.12 -13.62 -1.59
CA VAL A 497 -37.14 -12.24 -2.13
C VAL A 497 -37.13 -11.24 -0.98
N ILE A 498 -36.22 -10.26 -1.03
CA ILE A 498 -36.20 -9.11 -0.11
C ILE A 498 -36.66 -7.85 -0.85
N THR A 499 -37.63 -7.12 -0.26
CA THR A 499 -38.09 -5.84 -0.76
C THR A 499 -38.01 -4.75 0.30
N PHE A 500 -37.78 -3.50 -0.11
CA PHE A 500 -37.79 -2.31 0.74
C PHE A 500 -38.78 -1.29 0.23
N ASP A 501 -39.45 -0.59 1.14
CA ASP A 501 -40.25 0.60 0.79
C ASP A 501 -39.33 1.73 0.30
N ASN A 502 -38.15 1.88 0.92
CA ASN A 502 -37.14 2.85 0.54
C ASN A 502 -35.74 2.20 0.57
N SER A 503 -34.98 2.36 -0.50
CA SER A 503 -33.60 1.88 -0.60
C SER A 503 -32.58 2.79 0.11
N THR A 504 -32.99 4.02 0.46
CA THR A 504 -32.15 4.99 1.19
C THR A 504 -32.93 5.55 2.37
N LEU A 505 -32.31 5.58 3.53
CA LEU A 505 -32.78 6.23 4.75
C LEU A 505 -31.87 7.42 5.06
N ILE A 506 -32.47 8.52 5.51
CA ILE A 506 -31.72 9.70 6.00
C ILE A 506 -32.05 9.87 7.46
N MET A 507 -31.03 10.05 8.30
CA MET A 507 -31.18 10.21 9.75
C MET A 507 -30.19 11.21 10.32
N THR A 508 -30.46 11.72 11.51
CA THR A 508 -29.56 12.55 12.28
C THR A 508 -28.56 11.71 13.05
N LYS A 509 -27.34 12.22 13.29
CA LYS A 509 -26.31 11.54 14.10
C LYS A 509 -26.85 11.27 15.50
N GLY A 510 -26.68 10.01 15.95
CA GLY A 510 -27.16 9.57 17.28
C GLY A 510 -28.63 9.11 17.31
N GLN A 511 -29.37 9.23 16.22
CA GLN A 511 -30.74 8.74 16.12
C GLN A 511 -30.79 7.21 16.09
N VAL A 512 -31.78 6.63 16.77
CA VAL A 512 -32.08 5.19 16.69
C VAL A 512 -33.27 4.98 15.76
N ILE A 513 -33.06 4.20 14.70
CA ILE A 513 -34.13 3.82 13.76
C ILE A 513 -34.30 2.29 13.73
N ASP A 514 -35.53 1.84 13.49
CA ASP A 514 -35.80 0.42 13.28
C ASP A 514 -35.39 0.02 11.84
N LEU A 515 -34.33 -0.76 11.73
CA LEU A 515 -33.77 -1.20 10.45
C LEU A 515 -34.68 -2.20 9.73
N LEU A 516 -35.60 -2.87 10.41
CA LEU A 516 -36.57 -3.78 9.80
C LEU A 516 -37.84 -3.04 9.31
N SER A 517 -37.99 -1.78 9.66
CA SER A 517 -39.14 -0.99 9.21
C SER A 517 -39.13 -0.84 7.68
N GLY A 518 -40.27 -1.21 7.04
CA GLY A 518 -40.41 -1.21 5.58
C GLY A 518 -39.61 -2.28 4.85
N VAL A 519 -39.11 -3.30 5.55
CA VAL A 519 -38.42 -4.47 4.97
C VAL A 519 -39.38 -5.65 4.95
N VAL A 520 -39.56 -6.25 3.78
CA VAL A 520 -40.32 -7.49 3.60
C VAL A 520 -39.43 -8.53 2.95
N ALA A 521 -39.29 -9.66 3.62
CA ALA A 521 -38.58 -10.82 3.09
C ALA A 521 -39.55 -12.01 3.04
N THR A 522 -39.74 -12.58 1.89
CA THR A 522 -40.69 -13.68 1.67
C THR A 522 -40.07 -14.75 0.77
N ASP A 523 -40.48 -15.95 1.07
CA ASP A 523 -40.26 -17.12 0.23
C ASP A 523 -41.63 -17.79 -0.05
N LYS A 524 -41.72 -18.48 -1.17
CA LYS A 524 -43.00 -19.05 -1.60
C LYS A 524 -43.38 -20.29 -0.80
N GLU A 525 -42.39 -21.09 -0.43
CA GLU A 525 -42.55 -22.32 0.35
C GLU A 525 -42.53 -22.05 1.85
N ASP A 526 -41.65 -21.13 2.30
CA ASP A 526 -41.42 -20.86 3.72
C ASP A 526 -42.19 -19.65 4.27
N GLY A 527 -42.80 -18.85 3.39
CA GLY A 527 -43.60 -17.68 3.76
C GLY A 527 -42.75 -16.49 4.17
N ASN A 528 -43.09 -15.83 5.28
CA ASN A 528 -42.36 -14.65 5.75
C ASN A 528 -41.06 -15.07 6.45
N LEU A 529 -39.94 -14.48 6.02
CA LEU A 529 -38.60 -14.68 6.57
C LEU A 529 -38.11 -13.42 7.30
N ILE A 530 -37.19 -13.58 8.24
CA ILE A 530 -36.59 -12.46 8.98
C ILE A 530 -35.13 -12.32 8.50
N PRO A 531 -34.75 -11.19 7.88
CA PRO A 531 -33.39 -10.99 7.43
C PRO A 531 -32.43 -10.74 8.61
N THR A 532 -31.22 -11.25 8.49
CA THR A 532 -30.10 -10.81 9.31
C THR A 532 -29.53 -9.52 8.73
N ILE A 533 -29.10 -8.61 9.61
CA ILE A 533 -28.62 -7.28 9.23
C ILE A 533 -27.16 -7.17 9.61
N THR A 534 -26.32 -6.77 8.67
CA THR A 534 -24.90 -6.54 8.91
C THR A 534 -24.45 -5.18 8.37
N LEU A 535 -23.48 -4.57 9.05
CA LEU A 535 -22.69 -3.44 8.61
C LEU A 535 -21.22 -3.92 8.55
N GLU A 536 -20.56 -3.80 7.40
CA GLU A 536 -19.19 -4.28 7.21
C GLU A 536 -18.99 -5.75 7.63
N ASN A 537 -19.98 -6.62 7.34
CA ASN A 537 -20.04 -8.04 7.71
C ASN A 537 -20.15 -8.35 9.22
N VAL A 538 -20.39 -7.34 10.05
CA VAL A 538 -20.64 -7.52 11.48
C VAL A 538 -22.14 -7.39 11.74
N PRO A 539 -22.79 -8.25 12.57
CA PRO A 539 -24.17 -8.08 12.95
C PRO A 539 -24.44 -6.67 13.50
N PHE A 540 -25.44 -5.99 12.94
CA PHE A 540 -25.69 -4.58 13.21
C PHE A 540 -27.16 -4.33 13.57
N THR A 541 -27.40 -3.66 14.70
CA THR A 541 -28.75 -3.35 15.21
C THR A 541 -28.88 -1.94 15.78
N ASP A 542 -27.79 -1.28 16.13
CA ASP A 542 -27.82 0.03 16.82
C ASP A 542 -27.31 1.14 15.89
N THR A 543 -28.22 1.92 15.33
CA THR A 543 -27.89 3.03 14.42
C THR A 543 -27.33 4.27 15.12
N SER A 544 -27.44 4.37 16.45
CA SER A 544 -26.96 5.53 17.22
C SER A 544 -25.45 5.70 17.19
N ILE A 545 -24.72 4.62 16.90
CA ILE A 545 -23.25 4.62 16.83
C ILE A 545 -22.70 5.07 15.45
N LEU A 546 -23.59 5.23 14.45
CA LEU A 546 -23.16 5.64 13.11
C LEU A 546 -22.61 7.07 13.12
N LEU A 547 -21.46 7.22 12.49
CA LEU A 547 -20.85 8.54 12.26
C LEU A 547 -21.52 9.24 11.08
N GLU A 548 -21.32 10.55 10.99
CA GLU A 548 -21.75 11.33 9.83
C GLU A 548 -21.15 10.75 8.54
N GLY A 549 -22.00 10.60 7.52
CA GLY A 549 -21.62 10.03 6.24
C GLY A 549 -22.62 9.05 5.68
N THR A 550 -22.20 8.31 4.67
CA THR A 550 -23.02 7.30 3.98
C THR A 550 -22.59 5.90 4.40
N HIS A 551 -23.54 5.11 4.90
CA HIS A 551 -23.34 3.74 5.36
C HIS A 551 -24.18 2.78 4.54
N THR A 552 -23.62 1.62 4.19
CA THR A 552 -24.34 0.56 3.46
C THR A 552 -24.61 -0.61 4.41
N ILE A 553 -25.87 -0.92 4.58
CA ILE A 553 -26.34 -2.04 5.39
C ILE A 553 -26.75 -3.20 4.47
N VAL A 554 -26.36 -4.41 4.83
CA VAL A 554 -26.67 -5.63 4.09
C VAL A 554 -27.71 -6.43 4.85
N TYR A 555 -28.79 -6.80 4.16
CA TYR A 555 -29.84 -7.69 4.62
C TYR A 555 -29.64 -9.04 3.97
N THR A 556 -29.58 -10.11 4.75
CA THR A 556 -29.39 -11.48 4.27
C THR A 556 -30.52 -12.36 4.76
N VAL A 557 -31.11 -13.12 3.86
CA VAL A 557 -32.14 -14.11 4.17
C VAL A 557 -31.73 -15.45 3.59
N THR A 558 -31.91 -16.50 4.37
CA THR A 558 -31.71 -17.88 3.94
C THR A 558 -33.00 -18.65 4.24
N ASP A 559 -33.52 -19.38 3.24
CA ASP A 559 -34.67 -20.26 3.39
C ASP A 559 -34.28 -21.62 4.04
N LYS A 560 -35.23 -22.51 4.19
CA LYS A 560 -34.98 -23.85 4.77
C LYS A 560 -34.26 -24.81 3.81
N ASP A 561 -34.28 -24.48 2.52
CA ASP A 561 -33.60 -25.21 1.47
C ASP A 561 -32.16 -24.73 1.25
N ASN A 562 -31.69 -23.76 2.07
CA ASN A 562 -30.37 -23.11 2.06
C ASN A 562 -30.14 -22.15 0.88
N ASN A 563 -31.20 -21.70 0.18
CA ASN A 563 -31.05 -20.62 -0.79
C ASN A 563 -30.89 -19.29 -0.04
N THR A 564 -29.85 -18.53 -0.36
CA THR A 564 -29.54 -17.28 0.33
C THR A 564 -29.59 -16.11 -0.63
N VAL A 565 -30.28 -15.03 -0.21
CA VAL A 565 -30.38 -13.76 -0.94
C VAL A 565 -29.91 -12.62 -0.06
N THR A 566 -29.14 -11.72 -0.65
CA THR A 566 -28.71 -10.48 0.00
C THR A 566 -29.26 -9.25 -0.74
N LYS A 567 -29.54 -8.18 0.03
CA LYS A 567 -29.92 -6.89 -0.51
C LYS A 567 -29.39 -5.76 0.34
N THR A 568 -28.93 -4.69 -0.29
CA THR A 568 -28.32 -3.55 0.40
C THR A 568 -29.29 -2.39 0.55
N ARG A 569 -29.17 -1.63 1.66
CA ARG A 569 -29.87 -0.39 1.94
C ARG A 569 -28.87 0.67 2.39
N THR A 570 -28.98 1.89 1.85
CA THR A 570 -28.11 2.99 2.21
C THR A 570 -28.68 3.79 3.37
N ILE A 571 -27.85 4.13 4.38
CA ILE A 571 -28.17 5.09 5.43
C ILE A 571 -27.26 6.30 5.26
N ILE A 572 -27.86 7.48 5.18
CA ILE A 572 -27.15 8.77 5.16
C ILE A 572 -27.35 9.42 6.53
N VAL A 573 -26.27 9.53 7.28
CA VAL A 573 -26.24 10.20 8.59
C VAL A 573 -25.77 11.63 8.39
N LYS A 574 -26.59 12.59 8.78
CA LYS A 574 -26.31 14.03 8.74
C LYS A 574 -26.26 14.63 10.13
N LEU A 575 -25.64 15.80 10.26
CA LEU A 575 -25.70 16.59 11.49
C LEU A 575 -27.07 17.26 11.64
N ASP A 576 -27.47 17.48 12.88
CA ASP A 576 -28.58 18.31 13.29
C ASP A 576 -28.01 19.45 14.14
N LEU A 577 -27.69 20.55 13.49
CA LEU A 577 -26.99 21.68 14.11
C LEU A 577 -27.93 22.56 14.96
N ASN A 578 -29.22 22.52 14.67
CA ASN A 578 -30.24 23.30 15.38
C ASN A 578 -31.02 22.48 16.44
N ASN A 579 -30.76 21.17 16.52
CA ASN A 579 -31.31 20.22 17.48
C ASN A 579 -32.85 20.09 17.39
N ASP A 580 -33.42 20.22 16.18
CA ASP A 580 -34.87 20.07 15.92
C ASP A 580 -35.27 18.65 15.52
N GLY A 581 -34.31 17.73 15.40
CA GLY A 581 -34.50 16.32 15.03
C GLY A 581 -34.60 16.10 13.53
N ILE A 582 -34.37 17.11 12.69
CA ILE A 582 -34.37 17.03 11.25
C ILE A 582 -32.93 17.23 10.72
N PRO A 583 -32.43 16.38 9.80
CA PRO A 583 -31.11 16.56 9.22
C PRO A 583 -30.99 17.89 8.47
N ASP A 584 -29.96 18.68 8.76
CA ASP A 584 -29.69 19.91 8.03
C ASP A 584 -29.19 19.62 6.62
N ASP A 585 -29.77 20.30 5.61
CA ASP A 585 -29.27 20.26 4.24
C ASP A 585 -28.15 21.30 4.05
N ASP A 586 -27.05 20.90 3.42
CA ASP A 586 -25.84 21.71 3.15
C ASP A 586 -26.08 22.87 2.13
N SER A 587 -27.32 23.21 1.84
CA SER A 587 -27.74 24.23 0.89
C SER A 587 -28.49 25.41 1.52
N SER A 588 -28.21 25.79 2.75
CA SER A 588 -28.74 27.04 3.28
C SER A 588 -27.78 28.18 2.98
N GLU A 589 -28.17 28.98 2.00
CA GLU A 589 -27.76 30.36 1.80
C GLU A 589 -27.57 31.08 3.14
N PHE A 590 -26.39 31.65 3.37
CA PHE A 590 -26.21 32.69 4.35
C PHE A 590 -27.14 33.85 4.00
N PRO A 591 -28.06 34.29 4.85
CA PRO A 591 -28.83 35.48 4.59
C PRO A 591 -27.87 36.68 4.66
N ASN A 592 -27.58 37.23 3.48
CA ASN A 592 -27.01 38.56 3.36
C ASN A 592 -28.12 39.55 3.72
N ASN A 593 -28.18 39.92 5.00
CA ASN A 593 -28.61 41.28 5.44
C ASN A 593 -28.26 41.47 6.91
N PRO A 594 -27.52 42.52 7.26
CA PRO A 594 -27.35 42.90 8.67
C PRO A 594 -28.66 43.53 9.14
N PRO A 595 -29.20 43.20 10.31
CA PRO A 595 -30.31 43.92 10.90
C PRO A 595 -29.90 45.33 11.28
N ASP A 596 -30.82 46.26 11.08
CA ASP A 596 -30.73 47.68 11.42
C ASP A 596 -30.31 47.89 12.86
N LYS A 597 -29.54 48.98 13.06
CA LYS A 597 -29.09 49.49 14.32
C LYS A 597 -30.25 49.75 15.27
N GLU A 598 -30.38 48.99 16.33
CA GLU A 598 -31.01 49.46 17.59
C GLU A 598 -29.91 49.84 18.58
N GLU A 599 -30.04 51.09 19.09
CA GLU A 599 -29.19 51.71 20.10
C GLU A 599 -29.24 50.94 21.42
N PHE A 600 -28.08 50.52 21.92
CA PHE A 600 -27.93 50.09 23.30
C PHE A 600 -27.30 51.23 24.13
N PRO A 601 -27.78 51.46 25.36
CA PRO A 601 -27.23 52.49 26.23
C PRO A 601 -25.88 52.04 26.81
N ASP A 602 -24.99 53.02 26.84
CA ASP A 602 -23.68 53.04 27.48
C ASP A 602 -23.75 52.55 28.95
N ASN A 603 -23.01 51.48 29.25
CA ASN A 603 -22.71 51.15 30.63
C ASN A 603 -21.25 50.69 30.75
N SER A 604 -20.40 51.65 31.06
CA SER A 604 -19.01 51.48 31.47
C SER A 604 -18.92 50.68 32.78
N GLY A 605 -18.50 49.47 32.69
CA GLY A 605 -18.15 48.61 33.83
C GLY A 605 -16.88 47.83 33.55
N GLU A 606 -15.85 48.14 34.30
CA GLU A 606 -14.56 47.46 34.34
C GLU A 606 -14.72 45.97 34.56
N TYR A 607 -14.10 45.14 33.69
CA TYR A 607 -13.86 43.73 33.97
C TYR A 607 -12.35 43.47 34.02
N GLU A 608 -11.92 43.02 35.19
CA GLU A 608 -10.59 42.49 35.45
C GLU A 608 -10.27 41.26 34.61
N ASN A 609 -9.05 41.19 34.08
CA ASN A 609 -8.50 40.03 33.39
C ASN A 609 -8.27 38.87 34.37
N PRO A 610 -8.59 37.64 34.02
CA PRO A 610 -8.18 36.47 34.79
C PRO A 610 -6.69 36.18 34.57
N VAL A 611 -6.00 35.95 35.68
CA VAL A 611 -4.59 35.61 35.84
C VAL A 611 -4.29 34.24 35.20
N GLU A 612 -3.28 34.15 34.34
CA GLU A 612 -2.68 32.90 33.88
C GLU A 612 -2.00 32.15 35.04
N PRO A 613 -2.06 30.83 35.13
CA PRO A 613 -1.29 30.07 36.12
C PRO A 613 0.17 29.94 35.69
N GLU A 614 1.09 30.37 36.55
CA GLU A 614 2.53 30.19 36.45
C GLU A 614 2.91 28.70 36.57
N PHE A 615 3.73 28.21 35.63
CA PHE A 615 4.41 26.92 35.72
C PHE A 615 5.75 27.08 36.48
N PRO A 616 6.11 26.14 37.36
CA PRO A 616 7.40 26.19 38.06
C PRO A 616 8.55 25.80 37.13
N PRO A 617 9.78 26.30 37.36
CA PRO A 617 10.94 26.07 36.51
C PRO A 617 11.51 24.66 36.66
N PRO A 618 12.23 24.14 35.62
CA PRO A 618 12.81 22.81 35.66
C PRO A 618 13.99 22.72 36.60
N VAL A 619 14.03 21.64 37.40
CA VAL A 619 15.15 21.26 38.26
C VAL A 619 16.27 20.72 37.37
N LYS A 620 17.47 21.29 37.55
CA LYS A 620 18.74 20.75 37.07
C LYS A 620 19.19 19.64 38.02
N GLU A 621 19.38 18.42 37.48
CA GLU A 621 20.58 17.60 37.73
C GLU A 621 20.61 16.46 36.69
#